data_aa9677fd37ccd6856faeb0595f123750
#
_entry.id   aa9677fd37ccd6856faeb0595f123750
#
_cell.length_a   1.000
_cell.length_b   1.000
_cell.length_c   1.000
_cell.angle_alpha   90.00
_cell.angle_beta   90.00
_cell.angle_gamma   90.00
#
_symmetry.space_group_name_H-M   'P 1'
#
loop_
_entity.id
_entity.type
_entity.pdbx_description
1 polymer ?
#
loop_
_entity_poly.entity_id
_entity_poly.type
_entity_poly.pdbx_seq_one_letter_code
_entity_poly.pdbx_strand_id
1 'polypeptide(L)'
;LPGMAERTVILYTFSKKFAMTGWRLGCAAGPAEVIDGISKHNANIESCSNHFVQMAGIAALRGPDEPQQGIVAELRRRRDTLVDRLLEIDGVKVTRPETTFYLFPDITEVYQRKGYQNSTEIRREALEKTGVSFCSREHFGRPLPGEDKVFVRFAYSGIPVDQIEEGLERLAAFWE
;
A
#
# COMPACT_ATOMS: atom_id res chain seq x y z
N LEU A 1 25.18 1.70 -4.64
CA LEU A 1 26.10 1.67 -5.78
C LEU A 1 27.11 2.80 -5.63
N PRO A 2 28.40 2.59 -6.01
CA PRO A 2 29.42 3.65 -5.99
C PRO A 2 28.97 4.87 -6.80
N GLY A 3 29.25 6.07 -6.31
CA GLY A 3 28.92 7.34 -6.97
C GLY A 3 27.43 7.69 -7.01
N MET A 4 26.59 6.97 -6.27
CA MET A 4 25.14 7.28 -6.22
C MET A 4 24.78 8.27 -5.11
N ALA A 5 25.60 8.39 -4.07
CA ALA A 5 25.33 9.33 -2.96
C ALA A 5 25.24 10.78 -3.45
N GLU A 6 26.09 11.14 -4.42
CA GLU A 6 26.16 12.50 -5.01
C GLU A 6 25.01 12.79 -6.00
N ARG A 7 24.21 11.77 -6.35
CA ARG A 7 23.15 11.86 -7.37
C ARG A 7 21.78 11.46 -6.86
N THR A 8 21.67 11.13 -5.57
CA THR A 8 20.43 10.60 -5.01
C THR A 8 19.92 11.49 -3.91
N VAL A 9 18.64 11.82 -3.98
CA VAL A 9 17.89 12.39 -2.86
C VAL A 9 16.92 11.33 -2.35
N ILE A 10 17.06 10.96 -1.10
CA ILE A 10 16.15 10.02 -0.44
C ILE A 10 15.02 10.83 0.19
N LEU A 11 13.79 10.53 -0.19
CA LEU A 11 12.59 11.06 0.46
C LEU A 11 12.12 10.06 1.52
N TYR A 12 12.13 10.47 2.75
CA TYR A 12 11.68 9.67 3.89
C TYR A 12 10.35 10.20 4.41
N THR A 13 9.42 9.30 4.72
CA THR A 13 8.13 9.66 5.31
C THR A 13 7.93 8.98 6.67
N PHE A 14 7.38 9.72 7.61
CA PHE A 14 6.97 9.19 8.92
C PHE A 14 5.61 8.47 8.85
N SER A 15 4.89 8.64 7.76
CA SER A 15 3.50 8.17 7.61
C SER A 15 3.32 6.68 7.88
N LYS A 16 4.24 5.82 7.41
CA LYS A 16 4.04 4.35 7.44
C LYS A 16 4.71 3.72 8.66
N LYS A 17 6.02 3.92 8.82
CA LYS A 17 6.80 3.33 9.91
C LYS A 17 6.23 3.70 11.29
N PHE A 18 5.79 4.94 11.47
CA PHE A 18 5.33 5.48 12.75
C PHE A 18 3.82 5.68 12.85
N ALA A 19 3.05 5.14 11.90
CA ALA A 19 1.58 5.33 11.82
C ALA A 19 1.15 6.83 11.84
N MET A 20 1.98 7.70 11.28
CA MET A 20 1.80 9.17 11.30
C MET A 20 1.24 9.71 9.98
N THR A 21 0.25 9.05 9.38
CA THR A 21 -0.29 9.44 8.06
C THR A 21 -0.91 10.84 8.07
N GLY A 22 -1.70 11.18 9.09
CA GLY A 22 -2.36 12.48 9.25
C GLY A 22 -1.42 13.61 9.69
N TRP A 23 -0.23 13.29 10.18
CA TRP A 23 0.74 14.28 10.71
C TRP A 23 1.49 15.04 9.61
N ARG A 24 1.49 14.53 8.38
CA ARG A 24 2.10 15.15 7.19
C ARG A 24 3.57 15.52 7.39
N LEU A 25 4.39 14.59 7.90
CA LEU A 25 5.81 14.77 8.15
C LEU A 25 6.64 13.85 7.24
N GLY A 26 7.68 14.44 6.66
CA GLY A 26 8.70 13.74 5.90
C GLY A 26 10.00 14.52 5.93
N CYS A 27 11.05 13.95 5.38
CA CYS A 27 12.33 14.65 5.19
C CYS A 27 13.00 14.21 3.90
N ALA A 28 13.89 15.03 3.39
CA ALA A 28 14.78 14.74 2.28
C ALA A 28 16.22 14.65 2.79
N ALA A 29 16.99 13.68 2.30
CA ALA A 29 18.41 13.51 2.57
C ALA A 29 19.16 13.32 1.25
N GLY A 30 20.22 14.09 1.03
CA GLY A 30 20.98 14.03 -0.22
C GLY A 30 22.11 15.04 -0.24
N PRO A 31 22.70 15.32 -1.42
CA PRO A 31 23.77 16.30 -1.56
C PRO A 31 23.39 17.67 -1.01
N ALA A 32 24.30 18.29 -0.27
CA ALA A 32 24.05 19.55 0.44
C ALA A 32 23.48 20.64 -0.47
N GLU A 33 24.07 20.82 -1.65
CA GLU A 33 23.61 21.84 -2.61
C GLU A 33 22.15 21.66 -3.03
N VAL A 34 21.71 20.40 -3.24
CA VAL A 34 20.31 20.09 -3.59
C VAL A 34 19.39 20.32 -2.40
N ILE A 35 19.80 19.91 -1.20
CA ILE A 35 19.01 20.09 0.03
C ILE A 35 18.89 21.58 0.39
N ASP A 36 19.93 22.39 0.19
CA ASP A 36 19.88 23.84 0.35
C ASP A 36 18.85 24.48 -0.60
N GLY A 37 18.84 24.04 -1.87
CA GLY A 37 17.82 24.44 -2.84
C GLY A 37 16.40 24.09 -2.38
N ILE A 38 16.17 22.84 -1.96
CA ILE A 38 14.89 22.38 -1.43
C ILE A 38 14.47 23.22 -0.22
N SER A 39 15.38 23.47 0.72
CA SER A 39 15.10 24.28 1.92
C SER A 39 14.67 25.72 1.58
N LYS A 40 15.33 26.36 0.63
CA LYS A 40 14.98 27.70 0.15
C LYS A 40 13.58 27.73 -0.47
N HIS A 41 13.27 26.76 -1.33
CA HIS A 41 11.96 26.65 -1.95
C HIS A 41 10.87 26.36 -0.90
N ASN A 42 11.12 25.43 0.00
CA ASN A 42 10.16 25.06 1.05
C ASN A 42 9.82 26.25 1.94
N ALA A 43 10.83 27.05 2.35
CA ALA A 43 10.62 28.25 3.15
C ALA A 43 9.71 29.30 2.47
N ASN A 44 9.72 29.37 1.12
CA ASN A 44 8.91 30.31 0.37
C ASN A 44 7.51 29.78 -0.01
N ILE A 45 7.34 28.46 -0.12
CA ILE A 45 6.08 27.83 -0.56
C ILE A 45 5.25 27.38 0.62
N GLU A 46 5.88 26.65 1.57
CA GLU A 46 5.21 26.00 2.70
C GLU A 46 5.53 26.66 4.06
N SER A 47 6.50 27.58 4.10
CA SER A 47 7.10 28.13 5.30
C SER A 47 7.86 27.08 6.12
N CYS A 48 7.18 26.23 6.84
CA CYS A 48 7.76 25.07 7.54
C CYS A 48 6.69 24.04 7.89
N SER A 49 7.13 22.82 8.16
CA SER A 49 6.27 21.82 8.82
C SER A 49 5.89 22.31 10.21
N ASN A 50 4.68 21.95 10.66
CA ASN A 50 4.19 22.36 11.97
C ASN A 50 5.16 21.97 13.10
N HIS A 51 5.49 22.89 14.02
CA HIS A 51 6.52 22.71 15.03
C HIS A 51 6.25 21.49 15.95
N PHE A 52 5.02 21.32 16.46
CA PHE A 52 4.72 20.18 17.33
C PHE A 52 4.82 18.85 16.59
N VAL A 53 4.56 18.81 15.28
CA VAL A 53 4.74 17.63 14.43
C VAL A 53 6.22 17.28 14.28
N GLN A 54 7.10 18.29 14.16
CA GLN A 54 8.54 18.07 14.14
C GLN A 54 9.04 17.49 15.47
N MET A 55 8.52 17.98 16.59
CA MET A 55 8.82 17.43 17.93
C MET A 55 8.36 15.97 18.07
N ALA A 56 7.17 15.66 17.56
CA ALA A 56 6.68 14.28 17.49
C ALA A 56 7.59 13.38 16.62
N GLY A 57 8.09 13.89 15.49
CA GLY A 57 9.06 13.20 14.65
C GLY A 57 10.38 12.89 15.38
N ILE A 58 10.89 13.83 16.17
CA ILE A 58 12.07 13.62 17.01
C ILE A 58 11.80 12.52 18.05
N ALA A 59 10.65 12.57 18.72
CA ALA A 59 10.25 11.54 19.67
C ALA A 59 10.13 10.16 19.02
N ALA A 60 9.56 10.09 17.81
CA ALA A 60 9.43 8.86 17.04
C ALA A 60 10.80 8.25 16.65
N LEU A 61 11.78 9.10 16.29
CA LEU A 61 13.13 8.65 15.92
C LEU A 61 13.99 8.22 17.11
N ARG A 62 13.76 8.82 18.29
CA ARG A 62 14.51 8.54 19.52
C ARG A 62 13.82 7.53 20.43
N GLY A 63 12.58 7.24 20.16
CA GLY A 63 11.77 6.31 20.95
C GLY A 63 12.16 4.87 20.71
N PRO A 64 11.63 3.95 21.51
CA PRO A 64 11.87 2.52 21.37
C PRO A 64 11.23 1.94 20.10
N ASP A 65 11.72 0.79 19.63
CA ASP A 65 11.23 0.14 18.41
C ASP A 65 10.01 -0.78 18.65
N GLU A 66 9.62 -1.05 19.89
CA GLU A 66 8.52 -1.96 20.22
C GLU A 66 7.19 -1.58 19.56
N PRO A 67 6.77 -0.30 19.53
CA PRO A 67 5.53 0.07 18.85
C PRO A 67 5.55 -0.26 17.35
N GLN A 68 6.68 -0.06 16.68
CA GLN A 68 6.83 -0.38 15.26
C GLN A 68 6.84 -1.89 15.03
N GLN A 69 7.50 -2.65 15.91
CA GLN A 69 7.49 -4.12 15.87
C GLN A 69 6.08 -4.68 16.05
N GLY A 70 5.29 -4.09 16.95
CA GLY A 70 3.87 -4.42 17.14
C GLY A 70 3.04 -4.20 15.86
N ILE A 71 3.23 -3.05 15.20
CA ILE A 71 2.58 -2.76 13.90
C ILE A 71 2.96 -3.80 12.85
N VAL A 72 4.24 -4.14 12.74
CA VAL A 72 4.73 -5.12 11.76
C VAL A 72 4.17 -6.51 12.06
N ALA A 73 4.11 -6.92 13.32
CA ALA A 73 3.54 -8.22 13.71
C ALA A 73 2.06 -8.32 13.31
N GLU A 74 1.26 -7.28 13.59
CA GLU A 74 -0.14 -7.23 13.20
C GLU A 74 -0.31 -7.23 11.67
N LEU A 75 0.49 -6.47 10.93
CA LEU A 75 0.45 -6.48 9.47
C LEU A 75 0.83 -7.84 8.88
N ARG A 76 1.76 -8.57 9.48
CA ARG A 76 2.08 -9.94 9.08
C ARG A 76 0.89 -10.87 9.26
N ARG A 77 0.22 -10.80 10.42
CA ARG A 77 -0.97 -11.61 10.68
C ARG A 77 -2.07 -11.35 9.65
N ARG A 78 -2.37 -10.08 9.36
CA ARG A 78 -3.36 -9.69 8.34
C ARG A 78 -2.96 -10.16 6.93
N ARG A 79 -1.67 -9.99 6.57
CA ARG A 79 -1.13 -10.49 5.30
C ARG A 79 -1.34 -11.98 5.15
N ASP A 80 -0.96 -12.74 6.17
CA ASP A 80 -0.98 -14.19 6.11
C ASP A 80 -2.42 -14.69 5.99
N THR A 81 -3.35 -14.18 6.78
CA THR A 81 -4.78 -14.47 6.63
C THR A 81 -5.29 -14.13 5.23
N LEU A 82 -4.99 -12.91 4.73
CA LEU A 82 -5.48 -12.47 3.41
C LEU A 82 -4.92 -13.35 2.28
N VAL A 83 -3.63 -13.72 2.32
CA VAL A 83 -3.00 -14.59 1.32
C VAL A 83 -3.60 -15.98 1.36
N ASP A 84 -3.70 -16.59 2.55
CA ASP A 84 -4.20 -17.94 2.70
C ASP A 84 -5.63 -18.06 2.19
N ARG A 85 -6.50 -17.12 2.56
CA ARG A 85 -7.91 -17.11 2.11
C ARG A 85 -8.06 -16.82 0.61
N LEU A 86 -7.22 -15.95 0.03
CA LEU A 86 -7.23 -15.71 -1.42
C LEU A 86 -6.79 -16.94 -2.22
N LEU A 87 -5.85 -17.72 -1.70
CA LEU A 87 -5.40 -18.96 -2.36
C LEU A 87 -6.43 -20.10 -2.33
N GLU A 88 -7.44 -20.02 -1.45
CA GLU A 88 -8.56 -20.96 -1.43
C GLU A 88 -9.57 -20.70 -2.57
N ILE A 89 -9.54 -19.51 -3.19
CA ILE A 89 -10.45 -19.13 -4.29
C ILE A 89 -9.91 -19.67 -5.61
N ASP A 90 -10.68 -20.49 -6.28
CA ASP A 90 -10.28 -21.04 -7.58
C ASP A 90 -10.03 -19.96 -8.63
N GLY A 91 -8.89 -20.08 -9.33
CA GLY A 91 -8.47 -19.10 -10.34
C GLY A 91 -7.80 -17.84 -9.79
N VAL A 92 -7.58 -17.72 -8.48
CA VAL A 92 -6.80 -16.64 -7.88
C VAL A 92 -5.35 -17.08 -7.65
N LYS A 93 -4.40 -16.26 -8.09
CA LYS A 93 -2.96 -16.50 -7.88
C LYS A 93 -2.36 -15.30 -7.15
N VAL A 94 -1.68 -15.55 -6.04
CA VAL A 94 -1.03 -14.49 -5.25
C VAL A 94 0.31 -14.95 -4.72
N THR A 95 1.30 -14.05 -4.78
CA THR A 95 2.59 -14.24 -4.13
C THR A 95 2.56 -13.53 -2.78
N ARG A 96 3.00 -14.22 -1.72
CA ARG A 96 3.13 -13.63 -0.38
C ARG A 96 4.25 -12.57 -0.39
N PRO A 97 3.95 -11.27 -0.19
CA PRO A 97 4.96 -10.24 -0.19
C PRO A 97 5.76 -10.26 1.12
N GLU A 98 7.05 -9.99 1.05
CA GLU A 98 7.91 -9.84 2.23
C GLU A 98 7.74 -8.48 2.91
N THR A 99 7.32 -7.47 2.14
CA THR A 99 7.19 -6.07 2.55
C THR A 99 5.84 -5.49 2.15
N THR A 100 5.60 -4.23 2.52
CA THR A 100 4.36 -3.51 2.22
C THR A 100 3.13 -3.99 3.00
N PHE A 101 2.00 -3.36 2.77
CA PHE A 101 0.66 -3.75 3.25
C PHE A 101 -0.32 -3.86 2.07
N TYR A 102 0.20 -4.18 0.90
CA TYR A 102 -0.57 -4.42 -0.31
C TYR A 102 -0.38 -5.85 -0.81
N LEU A 103 -1.45 -6.43 -1.36
CA LEU A 103 -1.40 -7.61 -2.20
C LEU A 103 -1.83 -7.26 -3.61
N PHE A 104 -1.23 -7.94 -4.59
CA PHE A 104 -1.54 -7.73 -6.00
C PHE A 104 -1.82 -9.08 -6.68
N PRO A 105 -2.93 -9.75 -6.33
CA PRO A 105 -3.29 -11.03 -6.91
C PRO A 105 -3.67 -10.92 -8.38
N ASP A 106 -3.33 -11.96 -9.14
CA ASP A 106 -3.80 -12.25 -10.47
C ASP A 106 -5.17 -12.95 -10.35
N ILE A 107 -6.19 -12.33 -10.90
CA ILE A 107 -7.57 -12.84 -10.92
C ILE A 107 -8.06 -13.10 -12.36
N THR A 108 -7.14 -13.32 -13.29
CA THR A 108 -7.46 -13.47 -14.71
C THR A 108 -8.49 -14.54 -14.96
N GLU A 109 -8.36 -15.71 -14.33
CA GLU A 109 -9.29 -16.82 -14.50
C GLU A 109 -10.69 -16.51 -13.96
N VAL A 110 -10.77 -15.86 -12.79
CA VAL A 110 -12.04 -15.37 -12.21
C VAL A 110 -12.70 -14.37 -13.17
N TYR A 111 -11.92 -13.40 -13.65
CA TYR A 111 -12.39 -12.38 -14.56
C TYR A 111 -12.98 -12.95 -15.85
N GLN A 112 -12.29 -13.93 -16.45
CA GLN A 112 -12.73 -14.62 -17.66
C GLN A 112 -13.98 -15.48 -17.40
N ARG A 113 -14.02 -16.24 -16.30
CA ARG A 113 -15.15 -17.09 -15.91
C ARG A 113 -16.43 -16.27 -15.71
N LYS A 114 -16.32 -15.10 -15.13
CA LYS A 114 -17.47 -14.19 -14.91
C LYS A 114 -17.85 -13.37 -16.15
N GLY A 115 -17.07 -13.40 -17.23
CA GLY A 115 -17.38 -12.75 -18.50
C GLY A 115 -17.27 -11.24 -18.48
N TYR A 116 -16.52 -10.65 -17.53
CA TYR A 116 -16.32 -9.20 -17.45
C TYR A 116 -15.56 -8.65 -18.67
N GLN A 117 -15.94 -7.45 -19.10
CA GLN A 117 -15.33 -6.79 -20.25
C GLN A 117 -14.27 -5.75 -19.83
N ASN A 118 -14.35 -5.26 -18.61
CA ASN A 118 -13.40 -4.31 -18.06
C ASN A 118 -13.28 -4.45 -16.53
N SER A 119 -12.16 -4.03 -15.97
CA SER A 119 -11.86 -4.18 -14.55
C SER A 119 -12.67 -3.23 -13.64
N THR A 120 -13.32 -2.23 -14.21
CA THR A 120 -14.25 -1.36 -13.46
C THR A 120 -15.53 -2.09 -13.11
N GLU A 121 -16.01 -2.99 -13.98
CA GLU A 121 -17.22 -3.80 -13.71
C GLU A 121 -17.00 -4.72 -12.52
N ILE A 122 -15.97 -5.56 -12.57
CA ILE A 122 -15.71 -6.52 -11.47
C ILE A 122 -15.47 -5.78 -10.13
N ARG A 123 -14.78 -4.63 -10.16
CA ARG A 123 -14.54 -3.81 -8.98
C ARG A 123 -15.83 -3.24 -8.40
N ARG A 124 -16.70 -2.71 -9.25
CA ARG A 124 -18.00 -2.14 -8.84
C ARG A 124 -18.89 -3.22 -8.27
N GLU A 125 -19.06 -4.34 -8.98
CA GLU A 125 -19.93 -5.41 -8.53
C GLU A 125 -19.41 -6.08 -7.24
N ALA A 126 -18.09 -6.25 -7.09
CA ALA A 126 -17.52 -6.75 -5.85
C ALA A 126 -17.89 -5.84 -4.67
N LEU A 127 -17.75 -4.52 -4.83
CA LEU A 127 -18.16 -3.57 -3.80
C LEU A 127 -19.65 -3.63 -3.51
N GLU A 128 -20.50 -3.62 -4.53
CA GLU A 128 -21.97 -3.60 -4.38
C GLU A 128 -22.51 -4.89 -3.77
N LYS A 129 -21.98 -6.05 -4.16
CA LYS A 129 -22.49 -7.36 -3.75
C LYS A 129 -21.86 -7.91 -2.48
N THR A 130 -20.61 -7.55 -2.20
CA THR A 130 -19.84 -8.13 -1.09
C THR A 130 -19.39 -7.11 -0.04
N GLY A 131 -19.42 -5.82 -0.37
CA GLY A 131 -18.83 -4.77 0.47
C GLY A 131 -17.28 -4.71 0.40
N VAL A 132 -16.65 -5.55 -0.42
CA VAL A 132 -15.19 -5.59 -0.55
C VAL A 132 -14.72 -4.63 -1.64
N SER A 133 -13.82 -3.73 -1.26
CA SER A 133 -13.22 -2.73 -2.17
C SER A 133 -11.75 -3.05 -2.45
N PHE A 134 -11.38 -2.96 -3.71
CA PHE A 134 -9.99 -3.05 -4.18
C PHE A 134 -9.73 -2.09 -5.34
N CYS A 135 -8.46 -1.84 -5.62
CA CYS A 135 -8.07 -1.10 -6.83
C CYS A 135 -7.83 -2.07 -7.98
N SER A 136 -8.29 -1.73 -9.17
CA SER A 136 -7.96 -2.47 -10.39
C SER A 136 -6.60 -2.03 -10.96
N ARG A 137 -6.05 -2.84 -11.86
CA ARG A 137 -4.75 -2.59 -12.51
C ARG A 137 -4.67 -1.22 -13.18
N GLU A 138 -5.74 -0.74 -13.75
CA GLU A 138 -5.84 0.54 -14.47
C GLU A 138 -5.54 1.76 -13.59
N HIS A 139 -5.72 1.66 -12.26
CA HIS A 139 -5.35 2.73 -11.33
C HIS A 139 -3.83 2.96 -11.24
N PHE A 140 -3.03 2.05 -11.80
CA PHE A 140 -1.56 2.07 -11.73
C PHE A 140 -0.90 2.35 -13.08
N GLY A 141 -1.63 2.89 -14.02
CA GLY A 141 -1.13 3.27 -15.34
C GLY A 141 -1.79 2.51 -16.48
N ARG A 142 -1.37 2.83 -17.69
CA ARG A 142 -1.91 2.20 -18.90
C ARG A 142 -1.44 0.75 -18.99
N PRO A 143 -2.29 -0.17 -19.49
CA PRO A 143 -1.87 -1.53 -19.81
C PRO A 143 -0.66 -1.52 -20.77
N LEU A 144 0.24 -2.47 -20.58
CA LEU A 144 1.35 -2.67 -21.47
C LEU A 144 0.88 -3.45 -22.73
N PRO A 145 1.54 -3.26 -23.89
CA PRO A 145 1.25 -4.06 -25.06
C PRO A 145 1.42 -5.56 -24.76
N GLY A 146 0.37 -6.36 -25.03
CA GLY A 146 0.36 -7.80 -24.75
C GLY A 146 0.09 -8.17 -23.27
N GLU A 147 -0.29 -7.22 -22.43
CA GLU A 147 -0.74 -7.51 -21.05
C GLU A 147 -2.14 -8.16 -21.11
N ASP A 148 -2.19 -9.46 -20.85
CA ASP A 148 -3.37 -10.30 -20.89
C ASP A 148 -3.90 -10.66 -19.49
N LYS A 149 -3.18 -10.26 -18.46
CA LYS A 149 -3.49 -10.57 -17.06
C LYS A 149 -4.29 -9.47 -16.37
N VAL A 150 -5.21 -9.90 -15.51
CA VAL A 150 -6.04 -9.02 -14.71
C VAL A 150 -5.59 -9.08 -13.24
N PHE A 151 -5.03 -7.98 -12.78
CA PHE A 151 -4.60 -7.82 -11.39
C PHE A 151 -5.50 -6.86 -10.64
N VAL A 152 -5.66 -7.13 -9.35
CA VAL A 152 -6.29 -6.20 -8.41
C VAL A 152 -5.38 -5.97 -7.21
N ARG A 153 -5.52 -4.80 -6.55
CA ARG A 153 -4.74 -4.48 -5.36
C ARG A 153 -5.63 -4.40 -4.14
N PHE A 154 -5.35 -5.26 -3.17
CA PHE A 154 -5.88 -5.15 -1.82
C PHE A 154 -4.93 -4.36 -0.92
N ALA A 155 -5.50 -3.62 0.04
CA ALA A 155 -4.76 -2.96 1.12
C ALA A 155 -5.28 -3.50 2.45
N TYR A 156 -4.39 -4.05 3.28
CA TYR A 156 -4.77 -4.69 4.55
C TYR A 156 -4.31 -3.90 5.80
N SER A 157 -3.86 -2.65 5.60
CA SER A 157 -3.30 -1.86 6.71
C SER A 157 -4.32 -1.42 7.77
N GLY A 158 -5.58 -1.25 7.41
CA GLY A 158 -6.60 -0.67 8.29
C GLY A 158 -7.75 -1.61 8.66
N ILE A 159 -7.68 -2.90 8.29
CA ILE A 159 -8.79 -3.85 8.45
C ILE A 159 -8.37 -4.94 9.43
N PRO A 160 -9.12 -5.22 10.51
CA PRO A 160 -8.84 -6.30 11.43
C PRO A 160 -9.07 -7.67 10.78
N VAL A 161 -8.45 -8.72 11.34
CA VAL A 161 -8.40 -10.06 10.73
C VAL A 161 -9.79 -10.66 10.54
N ASP A 162 -10.67 -10.54 11.52
CA ASP A 162 -12.06 -11.01 11.45
C ASP A 162 -12.84 -10.40 10.28
N GLN A 163 -12.65 -9.11 10.01
CA GLN A 163 -13.25 -8.44 8.86
C GLN A 163 -12.60 -8.85 7.54
N ILE A 164 -11.31 -9.19 7.53
CA ILE A 164 -10.65 -9.76 6.35
C ILE A 164 -11.27 -11.11 6.02
N GLU A 165 -11.43 -11.99 7.00
CA GLU A 165 -12.03 -13.31 6.84
C GLU A 165 -13.47 -13.21 6.33
N GLU A 166 -14.31 -12.41 6.98
CA GLU A 166 -15.70 -12.19 6.57
C GLU A 166 -15.80 -11.62 5.15
N GLY A 167 -14.97 -10.60 4.84
CA GLY A 167 -14.95 -9.99 3.51
C GLY A 167 -14.55 -10.98 2.41
N LEU A 168 -13.54 -11.81 2.67
CA LEU A 168 -13.08 -12.81 1.71
C LEU A 168 -14.06 -13.98 1.55
N GLU A 169 -14.77 -14.38 2.59
CA GLU A 169 -15.84 -15.37 2.47
C GLU A 169 -16.92 -14.89 1.49
N ARG A 170 -17.39 -13.64 1.65
CA ARG A 170 -18.35 -13.04 0.72
C ARG A 170 -17.79 -12.89 -0.69
N LEU A 171 -16.51 -12.53 -0.82
CA LEU A 171 -15.86 -12.35 -2.10
C LEU A 171 -15.66 -13.70 -2.82
N ALA A 172 -15.29 -14.76 -2.11
CA ALA A 172 -15.16 -16.11 -2.64
C ALA A 172 -16.50 -16.57 -3.23
N ALA A 173 -17.57 -16.52 -2.44
CA ALA A 173 -18.91 -16.87 -2.91
C ALA A 173 -19.38 -16.05 -4.13
N PHE A 174 -18.92 -14.82 -4.25
CA PHE A 174 -19.21 -13.97 -5.40
C PHE A 174 -18.37 -14.32 -6.63
N TRP A 175 -17.13 -14.79 -6.44
CA TRP A 175 -16.21 -15.12 -7.53
C TRP A 175 -16.35 -16.58 -8.04
N GLU A 176 -17.00 -17.45 -7.29
CA GLU A 176 -17.46 -18.77 -7.77
C GLU A 176 -18.53 -18.64 -8.87
#